data_c206b0f565438ae77bd061c6f6d1a736
#
_entry.id   c206b0f565438ae77bd061c6f6d1a736
#
_cell.length_a   1.000
_cell.length_b   1.000
_cell.length_c   1.000
_cell.angle_alpha   90.00
_cell.angle_beta   90.00
_cell.angle_gamma   90.00
#
_symmetry.space_group_name_H-M   'P 1'
#
loop_
_entity.id
_entity.type
_entity.pdbx_description
1 polymer ?
#
loop_
_entity_poly.entity_id
_entity_poly.type
_entity_poly.pdbx_seq_one_letter_code
_entity_poly.pdbx_strand_id
1 'polypeptide(L)'
;KKEYNKINFHFTSGFEAKYSKWIEGYRINVQGKGSYVKKANPSNTYKDFKSYMNMVFAYCGTLSLEKEMKLQSLDKMKIGDAFIKGGSPGHVVLIVDMAENDKGEKIFMLAQSYMPAQQTQILINPSDRNLGVWYSLKGKDVLITPEWDFSVKQLRTF
;
A
#
# COMPACT_ATOMS: atom_id res chain seq x y z
N LYS A 1 2.61 -16.66 19.35
CA LYS A 1 3.87 -15.86 19.46
C LYS A 1 3.62 -14.53 18.76
N LYS A 2 3.98 -13.42 19.41
CA LYS A 2 3.89 -12.08 18.80
C LYS A 2 5.04 -11.92 17.81
N GLU A 3 4.73 -11.77 16.51
CA GLU A 3 5.73 -11.76 15.43
C GLU A 3 6.16 -10.33 15.08
N TYR A 4 6.60 -9.56 16.07
CA TYR A 4 7.00 -8.18 15.90
C TYR A 4 8.12 -7.98 14.84
N ASN A 5 8.92 -9.00 14.60
CA ASN A 5 9.99 -8.98 13.58
C ASN A 5 9.47 -8.95 12.14
N LYS A 6 8.18 -9.27 11.93
CA LYS A 6 7.55 -9.19 10.61
C LYS A 6 6.96 -7.82 10.30
N ILE A 7 6.93 -6.89 11.27
CA ILE A 7 6.40 -5.54 11.10
C ILE A 7 7.56 -4.60 10.79
N ASN A 8 7.82 -4.41 9.52
CA ASN A 8 8.89 -3.54 9.00
C ASN A 8 8.36 -2.71 7.84
N PHE A 9 8.81 -1.47 7.75
CA PHE A 9 8.47 -0.57 6.64
C PHE A 9 9.71 0.21 6.23
N HIS A 10 9.85 0.50 4.94
CA HIS A 10 10.93 1.35 4.45
C HIS A 10 10.44 2.78 4.26
N PHE A 11 11.13 3.73 4.89
CA PHE A 11 10.92 5.15 4.64
C PHE A 11 11.37 5.51 3.22
N THR A 12 10.87 6.60 2.69
CA THR A 12 11.28 7.09 1.36
C THR A 12 12.80 7.33 1.28
N SER A 13 13.47 7.61 2.41
CA SER A 13 14.94 7.69 2.52
C SER A 13 15.66 6.34 2.35
N GLY A 14 14.93 5.21 2.33
CA GLY A 14 15.47 3.86 2.35
C GLY A 14 15.80 3.34 3.75
N PHE A 15 15.45 4.06 4.82
CA PHE A 15 15.64 3.57 6.19
C PHE A 15 14.62 2.50 6.53
N GLU A 16 15.05 1.36 7.06
CA GLU A 16 14.18 0.28 7.50
C GLU A 16 13.66 0.55 8.92
N ALA A 17 12.38 0.86 9.06
CA ALA A 17 11.71 1.12 10.32
C ALA A 17 11.17 -0.19 10.92
N LYS A 18 11.97 -0.85 11.77
CA LYS A 18 11.61 -2.10 12.44
C LYS A 18 10.78 -1.85 13.69
N TYR A 19 9.57 -2.43 13.76
CA TYR A 19 8.76 -2.35 14.97
C TYR A 19 9.42 -3.07 16.17
N SER A 20 10.18 -4.15 15.93
CA SER A 20 10.96 -4.83 16.97
C SER A 20 11.94 -3.89 17.69
N LYS A 21 12.56 -2.95 16.97
CA LYS A 21 13.42 -1.92 17.59
C LYS A 21 12.61 -0.88 18.37
N TRP A 22 11.43 -0.54 17.88
CA TRP A 22 10.55 0.41 18.57
C TRP A 22 10.11 -0.12 19.95
N ILE A 23 9.70 -1.38 20.03
CA ILE A 23 9.28 -2.00 21.30
C ILE A 23 10.43 -2.18 22.30
N GLU A 24 11.68 -2.25 21.85
CA GLU A 24 12.87 -2.22 22.70
C GLU A 24 13.16 -0.81 23.28
N GLY A 25 12.39 0.21 22.90
CA GLY A 25 12.50 1.60 23.34
C GLY A 25 13.38 2.47 22.45
N TYR A 26 13.73 2.00 21.25
CA TYR A 26 14.35 2.89 20.26
C TYR A 26 13.30 3.78 19.59
N ARG A 27 13.77 4.96 19.16
CA ARG A 27 12.99 5.89 18.33
C ARG A 27 13.81 6.21 17.09
N ILE A 28 13.13 6.61 16.02
CA ILE A 28 13.79 6.88 14.74
C ILE A 28 14.11 8.38 14.67
N ASN A 29 15.39 8.71 14.50
CA ASN A 29 15.82 10.02 14.06
C ASN A 29 15.83 10.02 12.53
N VAL A 30 15.08 10.94 11.92
CA VAL A 30 14.84 11.01 10.47
C VAL A 30 15.87 11.85 9.71
N GLN A 31 16.87 12.40 10.39
CA GLN A 31 17.93 13.16 9.72
C GLN A 31 18.78 12.26 8.83
N GLY A 32 19.07 12.71 7.61
CA GLY A 32 19.78 11.94 6.60
C GLY A 32 19.00 10.69 6.16
N LYS A 33 19.66 9.54 6.16
CA LYS A 33 18.99 8.26 5.84
C LYS A 33 18.08 7.76 6.97
N GLY A 34 18.30 8.23 8.17
CA GLY A 34 17.63 7.74 9.38
C GLY A 34 18.56 6.94 10.30
N SER A 35 18.26 6.93 11.59
CA SER A 35 19.01 6.16 12.60
C SER A 35 18.13 5.82 13.80
N TYR A 36 18.50 4.78 14.56
CA TYR A 36 17.87 4.44 15.82
C TYR A 36 18.55 5.11 17.00
N VAL A 37 17.76 5.71 17.88
CA VAL A 37 18.24 6.34 19.14
C VAL A 37 17.43 5.77 20.31
N LYS A 38 18.10 5.28 21.35
CA LYS A 38 17.44 4.80 22.57
C LYS A 38 16.85 5.99 23.32
N LYS A 39 15.52 6.08 23.42
CA LYS A 39 14.82 7.25 24.03
C LYS A 39 13.71 6.89 25.00
N ALA A 40 13.36 5.60 25.12
CA ALA A 40 12.26 5.15 25.96
C ALA A 40 12.54 3.81 26.62
N ASN A 41 11.78 3.48 27.64
CA ASN A 41 11.76 2.13 28.18
C ASN A 41 11.10 1.17 27.17
N PRO A 42 11.45 -0.13 27.20
CA PRO A 42 10.78 -1.12 26.37
C PRO A 42 9.27 -1.14 26.62
N SER A 43 8.48 -1.14 25.56
CA SER A 43 7.03 -1.14 25.65
C SER A 43 6.41 -1.68 24.34
N ASN A 44 5.31 -2.45 24.48
CA ASN A 44 4.57 -3.00 23.35
C ASN A 44 3.06 -2.72 23.47
N THR A 45 2.69 -1.63 24.12
CA THR A 45 1.29 -1.22 24.25
C THR A 45 0.72 -0.79 22.90
N TYR A 46 -0.61 -0.79 22.77
CA TYR A 46 -1.29 -0.26 21.59
C TYR A 46 -0.94 1.22 21.34
N LYS A 47 -0.76 2.01 22.40
CA LYS A 47 -0.32 3.41 22.30
C LYS A 47 1.05 3.52 21.61
N ASP A 48 2.01 2.66 21.96
CA ASP A 48 3.32 2.65 21.34
C ASP A 48 3.26 2.17 19.89
N PHE A 49 2.44 1.16 19.60
CA PHE A 49 2.19 0.74 18.22
C PHE A 49 1.59 1.87 17.37
N LYS A 50 0.59 2.58 17.89
CA LYS A 50 0.00 3.73 17.20
C LYS A 50 1.03 4.84 16.95
N SER A 51 1.91 5.10 17.91
CA SER A 51 3.00 6.08 17.75
C SER A 51 4.00 5.65 16.67
N TYR A 52 4.32 4.35 16.60
CA TYR A 52 5.14 3.80 15.52
C TYR A 52 4.44 3.94 14.15
N MET A 53 3.15 3.60 14.05
CA MET A 53 2.40 3.73 12.80
C MET A 53 2.31 5.20 12.33
N ASN A 54 2.18 6.16 13.26
CA ASN A 54 2.23 7.58 12.90
C ASN A 54 3.57 7.97 12.26
N MET A 55 4.68 7.41 12.74
CA MET A 55 6.00 7.60 12.13
C MET A 55 6.06 6.96 10.73
N VAL A 56 5.52 5.75 10.57
CA VAL A 56 5.42 5.08 9.27
C VAL A 56 4.61 5.92 8.28
N PHE A 57 3.43 6.39 8.66
CA PHE A 57 2.58 7.23 7.81
C PHE A 57 3.22 8.56 7.42
N ALA A 58 4.09 9.12 8.27
CA ALA A 58 4.77 10.37 7.98
C ALA A 58 5.95 10.24 7.00
N TYR A 59 6.62 9.07 6.97
CA TYR A 59 7.89 8.91 6.24
C TYR A 59 7.90 7.81 5.17
N CYS A 60 6.90 6.93 5.14
CA CYS A 60 6.65 6.02 4.03
C CYS A 60 5.77 6.68 2.98
N GLY A 61 5.90 6.26 1.73
CA GLY A 61 5.08 6.76 0.63
C GLY A 61 5.05 5.77 -0.52
N THR A 62 4.34 6.14 -1.59
CA THR A 62 4.20 5.28 -2.78
C THR A 62 5.55 4.90 -3.39
N LEU A 63 6.56 5.79 -3.30
CA LEU A 63 7.90 5.52 -3.83
C LEU A 63 8.61 4.39 -3.06
N SER A 64 8.52 4.35 -1.73
CA SER A 64 9.09 3.26 -0.93
C SER A 64 8.26 1.98 -1.08
N LEU A 65 6.94 2.10 -1.08
CA LEU A 65 6.04 0.96 -1.22
C LEU A 65 6.23 0.25 -2.57
N GLU A 66 6.32 0.99 -3.68
CA GLU A 66 6.55 0.39 -5.00
C GLU A 66 7.86 -0.43 -5.06
N LYS A 67 8.90 0.01 -4.34
CA LYS A 67 10.18 -0.71 -4.26
C LYS A 67 10.11 -1.98 -3.41
N GLU A 68 9.25 -2.01 -2.40
CA GLU A 68 9.05 -3.19 -1.54
C GLU A 68 8.20 -4.26 -2.22
N MET A 69 7.24 -3.85 -3.05
CA MET A 69 6.33 -4.76 -3.77
C MET A 69 6.98 -5.33 -5.03
N LYS A 70 6.59 -6.55 -5.39
CA LYS A 70 7.05 -7.24 -6.60
C LYS A 70 6.07 -7.05 -7.74
N LEU A 71 6.55 -7.06 -8.98
CA LEU A 71 5.72 -7.09 -10.18
C LEU A 71 4.78 -8.30 -10.14
N GLN A 72 3.52 -8.08 -10.50
CA GLN A 72 2.52 -9.14 -10.61
C GLN A 72 1.91 -9.14 -12.02
N SER A 73 1.63 -10.31 -12.53
CA SER A 73 0.89 -10.49 -13.78
C SER A 73 -0.62 -10.52 -13.53
N LEU A 74 -1.42 -10.12 -14.52
CA LEU A 74 -2.88 -10.04 -14.39
C LEU A 74 -3.53 -11.42 -14.15
N ASP A 75 -2.96 -12.49 -14.72
CA ASP A 75 -3.42 -13.86 -14.52
C ASP A 75 -3.30 -14.31 -13.04
N LYS A 76 -2.27 -13.81 -12.34
CA LYS A 76 -2.01 -14.10 -10.92
C LYS A 76 -2.55 -13.05 -9.96
N MET A 77 -3.29 -12.07 -10.49
CA MET A 77 -3.90 -11.02 -9.68
C MET A 77 -4.79 -11.60 -8.59
N LYS A 78 -4.67 -11.08 -7.37
CA LYS A 78 -5.43 -11.54 -6.19
C LYS A 78 -5.80 -10.36 -5.27
N ILE A 79 -6.72 -10.59 -4.35
CA ILE A 79 -7.05 -9.63 -3.28
C ILE A 79 -5.79 -9.32 -2.47
N GLY A 80 -5.57 -8.04 -2.18
CA GLY A 80 -4.37 -7.53 -1.51
C GLY A 80 -3.26 -7.07 -2.47
N ASP A 81 -3.35 -7.37 -3.77
CA ASP A 81 -2.49 -6.74 -4.77
C ASP A 81 -2.90 -5.27 -4.98
N ALA A 82 -2.00 -4.47 -5.52
CA ALA A 82 -2.25 -3.05 -5.74
C ALA A 82 -1.71 -2.56 -7.08
N PHE A 83 -2.42 -1.64 -7.71
CA PHE A 83 -1.84 -0.81 -8.75
C PHE A 83 -1.17 0.39 -8.10
N ILE A 84 0.12 0.56 -8.36
CA ILE A 84 0.93 1.60 -7.73
C ILE A 84 1.82 2.30 -8.73
N LYS A 85 1.86 3.63 -8.62
CA LYS A 85 2.86 4.49 -9.25
C LYS A 85 3.58 5.26 -8.16
N GLY A 86 4.82 4.88 -7.92
CA GLY A 86 5.68 5.57 -6.95
C GLY A 86 6.11 6.93 -7.46
N GLY A 87 6.16 7.92 -6.58
CA GLY A 87 6.63 9.24 -6.94
C GLY A 87 6.02 10.38 -6.13
N SER A 88 6.24 11.59 -6.63
CA SER A 88 5.61 12.82 -6.13
C SER A 88 5.26 13.68 -7.36
N PRO A 89 4.02 13.66 -7.83
CA PRO A 89 2.90 12.88 -7.27
C PRO A 89 3.04 11.38 -7.53
N GLY A 90 2.48 10.58 -6.61
CA GLY A 90 2.35 9.14 -6.72
C GLY A 90 1.01 8.70 -6.18
N HIS A 91 0.51 7.53 -6.61
CA HIS A 91 -0.77 7.01 -6.18
C HIS A 91 -0.78 5.49 -6.09
N VAL A 92 -1.68 4.96 -5.28
CA VAL A 92 -1.91 3.53 -5.10
C VAL A 92 -3.40 3.24 -4.90
N VAL A 93 -3.88 2.20 -5.56
CA VAL A 93 -5.23 1.65 -5.34
C VAL A 93 -5.11 0.17 -5.01
N LEU A 94 -5.85 -0.28 -4.00
CA LEU A 94 -5.79 -1.64 -3.45
C LEU A 94 -6.93 -2.49 -4.02
N ILE A 95 -6.64 -3.70 -4.46
CA ILE A 95 -7.65 -4.71 -4.81
C ILE A 95 -8.22 -5.29 -3.52
N VAL A 96 -9.51 -5.06 -3.28
CA VAL A 96 -10.16 -5.45 -2.02
C VAL A 96 -11.17 -6.58 -2.20
N ASP A 97 -11.64 -6.81 -3.41
CA ASP A 97 -12.52 -7.94 -3.75
C ASP A 97 -12.35 -8.37 -5.20
N MET A 98 -12.63 -9.63 -5.51
CA MET A 98 -12.51 -10.21 -6.85
C MET A 98 -13.56 -11.27 -7.09
N ALA A 99 -13.99 -11.38 -8.36
CA ALA A 99 -14.78 -12.50 -8.86
C ALA A 99 -14.21 -12.98 -10.20
N GLU A 100 -14.39 -14.25 -10.49
CA GLU A 100 -13.95 -14.90 -11.73
C GLU A 100 -15.07 -15.80 -12.25
N ASN A 101 -15.31 -15.77 -13.55
CA ASN A 101 -16.29 -16.63 -14.18
C ASN A 101 -15.65 -17.94 -14.69
N ASP A 102 -16.48 -18.86 -15.19
CA ASP A 102 -16.06 -20.17 -15.70
C ASP A 102 -15.07 -20.09 -16.89
N LYS A 103 -14.93 -18.92 -17.50
CA LYS A 103 -13.98 -18.65 -18.61
C LYS A 103 -12.66 -18.04 -18.13
N GLY A 104 -12.47 -17.90 -16.81
CA GLY A 104 -11.28 -17.27 -16.23
C GLY A 104 -11.25 -15.74 -16.36
N GLU A 105 -12.36 -15.10 -16.69
CA GLU A 105 -12.45 -13.66 -16.78
C GLU A 105 -12.64 -13.07 -15.38
N LYS A 106 -11.73 -12.19 -14.97
CA LYS A 106 -11.71 -11.57 -13.65
C LYS A 106 -12.33 -10.19 -13.66
N ILE A 107 -13.10 -9.91 -12.62
CA ILE A 107 -13.51 -8.56 -12.23
C ILE A 107 -13.05 -8.31 -10.79
N PHE A 108 -12.81 -7.05 -10.42
CA PHE A 108 -12.29 -6.71 -9.11
C PHE A 108 -12.79 -5.34 -8.65
N MET A 109 -12.79 -5.13 -7.33
CA MET A 109 -13.08 -3.85 -6.70
C MET A 109 -11.79 -3.19 -6.22
N LEU A 110 -11.76 -1.86 -6.31
CA LEU A 110 -10.65 -1.05 -5.87
C LEU A 110 -11.03 -0.17 -4.69
N ALA A 111 -10.10 -0.02 -3.75
CA ALA A 111 -10.21 0.93 -2.65
C ALA A 111 -9.02 1.88 -2.65
N GLN A 112 -9.27 3.12 -2.25
CA GLN A 112 -8.25 4.14 -2.02
C GLN A 112 -8.64 5.08 -0.88
N SER A 113 -7.66 5.79 -0.34
CA SER A 113 -7.82 7.11 0.27
C SER A 113 -7.12 8.14 -0.62
N TYR A 114 -7.47 9.43 -0.48
CA TYR A 114 -6.93 10.48 -1.34
C TYR A 114 -6.57 11.73 -0.53
N MET A 115 -5.75 12.61 -1.13
CA MET A 115 -5.42 13.92 -0.52
C MET A 115 -6.27 15.02 -1.14
N PRO A 116 -6.81 15.96 -0.34
CA PRO A 116 -6.68 16.07 1.13
C PRO A 116 -7.27 14.87 1.85
N ALA A 117 -6.75 14.53 3.05
CA ALA A 117 -7.02 13.30 3.77
C ALA A 117 -8.51 12.92 3.82
N GLN A 118 -8.82 11.77 3.25
CA GLN A 118 -10.17 11.20 3.15
C GLN A 118 -10.20 9.81 3.81
N GLN A 119 -11.41 9.34 4.11
CA GLN A 119 -11.60 7.94 4.48
C GLN A 119 -11.33 7.03 3.28
N THR A 120 -10.91 5.80 3.55
CA THR A 120 -10.80 4.77 2.51
C THR A 120 -12.18 4.49 1.92
N GLN A 121 -12.28 4.50 0.61
CA GLN A 121 -13.54 4.32 -0.13
C GLN A 121 -13.36 3.34 -1.29
N ILE A 122 -14.46 2.69 -1.66
CA ILE A 122 -14.54 1.87 -2.87
C ILE A 122 -14.73 2.80 -4.07
N LEU A 123 -13.96 2.57 -5.13
CA LEU A 123 -14.00 3.38 -6.34
C LEU A 123 -15.12 2.95 -7.28
N ILE A 124 -15.81 3.92 -7.85
CA ILE A 124 -16.73 3.70 -8.98
C ILE A 124 -15.90 3.59 -10.25
N ASN A 125 -16.25 2.63 -11.11
CA ASN A 125 -15.62 2.45 -12.42
C ASN A 125 -16.07 3.54 -13.41
N PRO A 126 -15.19 4.50 -13.79
CA PRO A 126 -15.57 5.55 -14.73
C PRO A 126 -15.68 5.06 -16.18
N SER A 127 -15.08 3.92 -16.51
CA SER A 127 -15.00 3.38 -17.87
C SER A 127 -16.20 2.51 -18.25
N ASP A 128 -16.95 1.96 -17.27
CA ASP A 128 -18.10 1.12 -17.51
C ASP A 128 -19.11 1.23 -16.36
N ARG A 129 -20.14 2.03 -16.59
CA ARG A 129 -21.18 2.28 -15.59
C ARG A 129 -22.03 1.05 -15.29
N ASN A 130 -22.12 0.08 -16.22
CA ASN A 130 -22.90 -1.16 -16.01
C ASN A 130 -22.21 -2.08 -14.98
N LEU A 131 -20.90 -1.99 -14.84
CA LEU A 131 -20.13 -2.71 -13.83
C LEU A 131 -20.17 -2.02 -12.45
N GLY A 132 -20.61 -0.76 -12.36
CA GLY A 132 -20.72 -0.01 -11.10
C GLY A 132 -19.37 0.17 -10.44
N VAL A 133 -19.10 -0.58 -9.35
CA VAL A 133 -17.82 -0.56 -8.61
C VAL A 133 -16.83 -1.63 -9.06
N TRP A 134 -17.24 -2.49 -9.98
CA TRP A 134 -16.40 -3.55 -10.52
C TRP A 134 -15.58 -3.08 -11.71
N TYR A 135 -14.34 -3.47 -11.78
CA TYR A 135 -13.41 -3.19 -12.87
C TYR A 135 -13.09 -4.46 -13.64
N SER A 136 -12.83 -4.33 -14.94
CA SER A 136 -12.31 -5.38 -15.79
C SER A 136 -11.18 -4.85 -16.64
N LEU A 137 -10.10 -5.63 -16.75
CA LEU A 137 -8.96 -5.35 -17.61
C LEU A 137 -8.89 -6.26 -18.85
N LYS A 138 -9.97 -6.97 -19.16
CA LYS A 138 -10.03 -7.80 -20.36
C LYS A 138 -9.79 -6.96 -21.61
N GLY A 139 -8.69 -7.23 -22.33
CA GLY A 139 -8.31 -6.51 -23.55
C GLY A 139 -7.91 -5.06 -23.35
N LYS A 140 -7.52 -4.67 -22.12
CA LYS A 140 -7.08 -3.30 -21.78
C LYS A 140 -5.64 -3.29 -21.27
N ASP A 141 -4.89 -2.27 -21.64
CA ASP A 141 -3.54 -2.00 -21.15
C ASP A 141 -3.48 -0.93 -20.06
N VAL A 142 -4.61 -0.26 -19.82
CA VAL A 142 -4.74 0.84 -18.87
C VAL A 142 -5.94 0.61 -17.97
N LEU A 143 -5.73 0.74 -16.68
CA LEU A 143 -6.76 0.84 -15.66
C LEU A 143 -7.08 2.32 -15.44
N ILE A 144 -8.30 2.73 -15.76
CA ILE A 144 -8.79 4.09 -15.55
C ILE A 144 -9.57 4.12 -14.25
N THR A 145 -9.15 4.97 -13.29
CA THR A 145 -9.87 5.23 -12.04
C THR A 145 -10.34 6.68 -11.99
N PRO A 146 -11.20 7.09 -11.06
CA PRO A 146 -11.73 8.46 -11.02
C PRO A 146 -10.66 9.55 -10.98
N GLU A 147 -9.54 9.32 -10.28
CA GLU A 147 -8.50 10.34 -10.06
C GLU A 147 -7.16 9.99 -10.72
N TRP A 148 -6.96 8.74 -11.13
CA TRP A 148 -5.65 8.30 -11.61
C TRP A 148 -5.73 7.13 -12.59
N ASP A 149 -4.87 7.15 -13.61
CA ASP A 149 -4.72 6.05 -14.57
C ASP A 149 -3.45 5.25 -14.28
N PHE A 150 -3.56 3.92 -14.38
CA PHE A 150 -2.45 3.00 -14.19
C PHE A 150 -2.26 2.13 -15.43
N SER A 151 -1.02 1.93 -15.84
CA SER A 151 -0.70 0.84 -16.75
C SER A 151 -0.92 -0.51 -16.04
N VAL A 152 -1.38 -1.53 -16.75
CA VAL A 152 -1.48 -2.91 -16.23
C VAL A 152 -0.14 -3.44 -15.70
N LYS A 153 0.99 -2.89 -16.20
CA LYS A 153 2.36 -3.21 -15.73
C LYS A 153 2.68 -2.65 -14.35
N GLN A 154 1.81 -1.83 -13.79
CA GLN A 154 1.96 -1.26 -12.45
C GLN A 154 1.28 -2.10 -11.36
N LEU A 155 0.73 -3.27 -11.71
CA LEU A 155 0.24 -4.25 -10.73
C LEU A 155 1.41 -4.81 -9.92
N ARG A 156 1.27 -4.80 -8.60
CA ARG A 156 2.25 -5.26 -7.62
C ARG A 156 1.63 -6.15 -6.57
N THR A 157 2.45 -7.02 -6.00
CA THR A 157 2.12 -7.92 -4.88
C THR A 157 3.23 -7.85 -3.82
N PHE A 158 2.92 -8.20 -2.57
CA PHE A 158 3.91 -8.49 -1.52
C PHE A 158 4.42 -9.93 -1.61
#